data_1f8ed2b6bc2e3f5cb1c8690a8d9f7944
#
_entry.id   1f8ed2b6bc2e3f5cb1c8690a8d9f7944
#
_cell.length_a   1.000
_cell.length_b   1.000
_cell.length_c   1.000
_cell.angle_alpha   90.00
_cell.angle_beta   90.00
_cell.angle_gamma   90.00
#
_symmetry.space_group_name_H-M   'P 1'
#
loop_
_entity.id
_entity.type
_entity.pdbx_description
1 polymer ?
#
loop_
_entity_poly.entity_id
_entity_poly.type
_entity_poly.pdbx_seq_one_letter_code
_entity_poly.pdbx_strand_id
1 'polypeptide(L)'
;MVEMLVAFSIITVSVLFASAVAQKSLYVSRQAVHSAQAAFLLEEGAEAVRTLRADAWSNISTLSENTDYYPVFAGGTWTLAASPAMVGIFTRVVRIAPVLRDDSSKNIAASGTEDPDSKLVTVEVSWIEGGTTLTKTLQFYLMNIFSQPS
;
A
#
# COMPACT_ATOMS: atom_id res chain seq x y z
N MET A 1 -48.01 -34.66 16.21
CA MET A 1 -47.74 -33.88 14.95
C MET A 1 -47.13 -32.50 15.24
N VAL A 2 -47.65 -31.73 16.18
CA VAL A 2 -47.11 -30.40 16.54
C VAL A 2 -45.65 -30.45 17.03
N GLU A 3 -45.26 -31.46 17.83
CA GLU A 3 -43.91 -31.65 18.32
C GLU A 3 -42.91 -31.83 17.19
N MET A 4 -43.25 -32.61 16.17
CA MET A 4 -42.39 -32.78 14.97
C MET A 4 -42.18 -31.48 14.19
N LEU A 5 -43.22 -30.65 14.08
CA LEU A 5 -43.13 -29.34 13.42
C LEU A 5 -42.23 -28.38 14.21
N VAL A 6 -42.36 -28.36 15.53
CA VAL A 6 -41.53 -27.54 16.40
C VAL A 6 -40.06 -27.98 16.33
N ALA A 7 -39.81 -29.28 16.45
CA ALA A 7 -38.45 -29.82 16.35
C ALA A 7 -37.81 -29.50 14.99
N PHE A 8 -38.54 -29.68 13.88
CA PHE A 8 -38.06 -29.36 12.54
C PHE A 8 -37.72 -27.85 12.38
N SER A 9 -38.62 -26.99 12.94
CA SER A 9 -38.39 -25.54 12.90
C SER A 9 -37.12 -25.13 13.62
N ILE A 10 -36.85 -25.69 14.81
CA ILE A 10 -35.64 -25.41 15.60
C ILE A 10 -34.40 -25.86 14.85
N ILE A 11 -34.40 -27.06 14.28
CA ILE A 11 -33.27 -27.58 13.51
C ILE A 11 -33.00 -26.70 12.30
N THR A 12 -34.03 -26.33 11.53
CA THR A 12 -33.91 -25.49 10.34
C THR A 12 -33.28 -24.14 10.68
N VAL A 13 -33.79 -23.47 11.71
CA VAL A 13 -33.26 -22.18 12.18
C VAL A 13 -31.81 -22.33 12.63
N SER A 14 -31.48 -23.36 13.38
CA SER A 14 -30.11 -23.63 13.83
C SER A 14 -29.13 -23.82 12.67
N VAL A 15 -29.52 -24.57 11.63
CA VAL A 15 -28.69 -24.79 10.43
C VAL A 15 -28.48 -23.49 9.66
N LEU A 16 -29.54 -22.65 9.51
CA LEU A 16 -29.41 -21.34 8.85
C LEU A 16 -28.43 -20.42 9.60
N PHE A 17 -28.54 -20.34 10.93
CA PHE A 17 -27.58 -19.56 11.73
C PHE A 17 -26.15 -20.07 11.61
N ALA A 18 -25.96 -21.40 11.71
CA ALA A 18 -24.64 -21.99 11.55
C ALA A 18 -24.03 -21.68 10.19
N SER A 19 -24.83 -21.76 9.13
CA SER A 19 -24.40 -21.42 7.76
C SER A 19 -24.03 -19.94 7.62
N ALA A 20 -24.80 -19.03 8.22
CA ALA A 20 -24.50 -17.59 8.19
C ALA A 20 -23.18 -17.27 8.91
N VAL A 21 -22.94 -17.88 10.07
CA VAL A 21 -21.69 -17.74 10.83
C VAL A 21 -20.51 -18.28 10.02
N ALA A 22 -20.64 -19.44 9.39
CA ALA A 22 -19.59 -20.04 8.57
C ALA A 22 -19.22 -19.11 7.37
N GLN A 23 -20.22 -18.58 6.68
CA GLN A 23 -19.97 -17.63 5.58
C GLN A 23 -19.26 -16.36 6.05
N LYS A 24 -19.68 -15.80 7.18
CA LYS A 24 -19.03 -14.61 7.76
C LYS A 24 -17.59 -14.90 8.15
N SER A 25 -17.32 -16.08 8.73
CA SER A 25 -15.96 -16.50 9.10
C SER A 25 -15.05 -16.60 7.87
N LEU A 26 -15.53 -17.20 6.78
CA LEU A 26 -14.77 -17.28 5.52
C LEU A 26 -14.50 -15.90 4.92
N TYR A 27 -15.47 -14.98 4.98
CA TYR A 27 -15.28 -13.62 4.51
C TYR A 27 -14.18 -12.90 5.30
N VAL A 28 -14.25 -12.94 6.64
CA VAL A 28 -13.24 -12.31 7.52
C VAL A 28 -11.86 -12.93 7.30
N SER A 29 -11.79 -14.24 7.13
CA SER A 29 -10.52 -14.93 6.84
C SER A 29 -9.88 -14.45 5.53
N ARG A 30 -10.67 -14.32 4.45
CA ARG A 30 -10.18 -13.78 3.16
C ARG A 30 -9.68 -12.34 3.32
N GLN A 31 -10.44 -11.51 4.02
CA GLN A 31 -10.06 -10.11 4.28
C GLN A 31 -8.73 -10.02 5.03
N ALA A 32 -8.51 -10.89 6.02
CA ALA A 32 -7.23 -10.96 6.74
C ALA A 32 -6.07 -11.33 5.81
N VAL A 33 -6.26 -12.31 4.92
CA VAL A 33 -5.26 -12.72 3.94
C VAL A 33 -4.93 -11.58 2.97
N HIS A 34 -5.94 -10.93 2.38
CA HIS A 34 -5.71 -9.80 1.46
C HIS A 34 -5.02 -8.64 2.17
N SER A 35 -5.40 -8.36 3.42
CA SER A 35 -4.76 -7.33 4.24
C SER A 35 -3.28 -7.62 4.51
N ALA A 36 -2.92 -8.89 4.75
CA ALA A 36 -1.53 -9.31 4.91
C ALA A 36 -0.75 -9.21 3.59
N GLN A 37 -1.33 -9.66 2.48
CA GLN A 37 -0.71 -9.53 1.15
C GLN A 37 -0.47 -8.06 0.77
N ALA A 38 -1.44 -7.18 1.05
CA ALA A 38 -1.27 -5.74 0.83
C ALA A 38 -0.12 -5.15 1.66
N ALA A 39 0.08 -5.61 2.90
CA ALA A 39 1.21 -5.19 3.72
C ALA A 39 2.56 -5.61 3.12
N PHE A 40 2.69 -6.85 2.63
CA PHE A 40 3.89 -7.29 1.93
C PHE A 40 4.16 -6.49 0.65
N LEU A 41 3.11 -6.15 -0.12
CA LEU A 41 3.26 -5.33 -1.32
C LEU A 41 3.65 -3.88 -1.01
N LEU A 42 3.26 -3.33 0.15
CA LEU A 42 3.76 -2.03 0.64
C LEU A 42 5.26 -2.10 0.92
N GLU A 43 5.71 -3.11 1.66
CA GLU A 43 7.12 -3.33 1.97
C GLU A 43 7.95 -3.51 0.71
N GLU A 44 7.49 -4.35 -0.22
CA GLU A 44 8.12 -4.57 -1.51
C GLU A 44 8.21 -3.28 -2.35
N GLY A 45 7.13 -2.46 -2.34
CA GLY A 45 7.13 -1.15 -3.00
C GLY A 45 8.14 -0.18 -2.38
N ALA A 46 8.25 -0.17 -1.05
CA ALA A 46 9.25 0.64 -0.36
C ALA A 46 10.67 0.19 -0.68
N GLU A 47 10.90 -1.12 -0.75
CA GLU A 47 12.21 -1.70 -1.08
C GLU A 47 12.61 -1.44 -2.54
N ALA A 48 11.65 -1.47 -3.46
CA ALA A 48 11.88 -1.09 -4.85
C ALA A 48 12.41 0.35 -4.95
N VAL A 49 11.80 1.30 -4.23
CA VAL A 49 12.24 2.70 -4.23
C VAL A 49 13.61 2.86 -3.57
N ARG A 50 13.89 2.14 -2.47
CA ARG A 50 15.19 2.14 -1.81
C ARG A 50 16.28 1.60 -2.72
N THR A 51 16.01 0.54 -3.47
CA THR A 51 16.93 -0.03 -4.45
C THR A 51 17.24 0.97 -5.55
N LEU A 52 16.20 1.59 -6.14
CA LEU A 52 16.38 2.62 -7.17
C LEU A 52 17.22 3.80 -6.68
N ARG A 53 17.01 4.25 -5.43
CA ARG A 53 17.82 5.29 -4.80
C ARG A 53 19.27 4.84 -4.60
N ALA A 54 19.49 3.57 -4.23
CA ALA A 54 20.83 3.03 -4.02
C ALA A 54 21.62 2.95 -5.33
N ASP A 55 20.95 2.66 -6.44
CA ASP A 55 21.58 2.66 -7.78
C ASP A 55 21.98 4.07 -8.22
N ALA A 56 21.10 5.05 -8.09
CA ALA A 56 21.41 6.47 -8.31
C ALA A 56 20.30 7.36 -7.71
N TRP A 57 20.68 8.46 -7.03
CA TRP A 57 19.72 9.44 -6.52
C TRP A 57 18.84 10.04 -7.64
N SER A 58 19.40 10.25 -8.83
CA SER A 58 18.67 10.75 -9.99
C SER A 58 17.46 9.90 -10.38
N ASN A 59 17.46 8.60 -10.08
CA ASN A 59 16.31 7.73 -10.35
C ASN A 59 15.05 8.14 -9.57
N ILE A 60 15.24 8.89 -8.49
CA ILE A 60 14.16 9.38 -7.62
C ILE A 60 13.99 10.90 -7.76
N SER A 61 15.08 11.67 -7.75
CA SER A 61 15.02 13.15 -7.73
C SER A 61 14.48 13.77 -9.01
N THR A 62 14.56 13.08 -10.13
CA THR A 62 14.07 13.55 -11.44
C THR A 62 12.61 13.18 -11.71
N LEU A 63 11.99 12.38 -10.83
CA LEU A 63 10.58 12.00 -10.97
C LEU A 63 9.66 13.19 -10.74
N SER A 64 8.58 13.25 -11.52
CA SER A 64 7.55 14.28 -11.33
C SER A 64 6.85 14.08 -9.98
N GLU A 65 6.76 15.15 -9.21
CA GLU A 65 6.17 15.13 -7.90
C GLU A 65 4.66 14.87 -7.94
N ASN A 66 4.14 14.22 -6.91
CA ASN A 66 2.72 13.88 -6.75
C ASN A 66 2.11 13.12 -7.94
N THR A 67 2.95 12.46 -8.72
CA THR A 67 2.55 11.63 -9.86
C THR A 67 2.53 10.16 -9.45
N ASP A 68 1.58 9.41 -9.99
CA ASP A 68 1.45 7.98 -9.74
C ASP A 68 2.47 7.21 -10.55
N TYR A 69 3.33 6.47 -9.86
CA TYR A 69 4.28 5.53 -10.44
C TYR A 69 3.98 4.11 -9.98
N TYR A 70 4.23 3.15 -10.85
CA TYR A 70 3.93 1.74 -10.60
C TYR A 70 5.24 0.95 -10.58
N PRO A 71 5.68 0.43 -9.41
CA PRO A 71 6.88 -0.39 -9.32
C PRO A 71 6.73 -1.68 -10.11
N VAL A 72 7.65 -1.93 -11.03
CA VAL A 72 7.71 -3.14 -11.87
C VAL A 72 9.10 -3.75 -11.74
N PHE A 73 9.14 -5.05 -11.47
CA PHE A 73 10.38 -5.83 -11.49
C PHE A 73 10.48 -6.60 -12.80
N ALA A 74 11.45 -6.25 -13.63
CA ALA A 74 11.68 -6.91 -14.92
C ALA A 74 13.17 -6.96 -15.25
N GLY A 75 13.63 -8.05 -15.85
CA GLY A 75 15.02 -8.21 -16.22
C GLY A 75 16.01 -8.16 -15.04
N GLY A 76 15.58 -8.48 -13.84
CA GLY A 76 16.41 -8.46 -12.63
C GLY A 76 16.54 -7.07 -11.97
N THR A 77 15.82 -6.06 -12.45
CA THR A 77 15.88 -4.69 -11.94
C THR A 77 14.49 -4.13 -11.65
N TRP A 78 14.42 -3.21 -10.70
CA TRP A 78 13.23 -2.41 -10.42
C TRP A 78 13.16 -1.21 -11.36
N THR A 79 11.95 -0.87 -11.78
CA THR A 79 11.64 0.37 -12.50
C THR A 79 10.33 0.96 -11.98
N LEU A 80 10.14 2.28 -12.16
CA LEU A 80 8.91 2.97 -11.86
C LEU A 80 8.22 3.34 -13.18
N ALA A 81 7.20 2.57 -13.55
CA ALA A 81 6.44 2.79 -14.78
C ALA A 81 5.37 3.89 -14.56
N ALA A 82 5.08 4.66 -15.60
CA ALA A 82 3.98 5.64 -15.59
C ALA A 82 2.61 5.00 -15.88
N SER A 83 2.58 3.77 -16.39
CA SER A 83 1.34 3.06 -16.70
C SER A 83 0.95 2.13 -15.57
N PRO A 84 -0.37 2.03 -15.23
CA PRO A 84 -0.84 1.15 -14.19
C PRO A 84 -0.40 -0.30 -14.37
N ALA A 85 0.12 -0.88 -13.28
CA ALA A 85 0.49 -2.29 -13.20
C ALA A 85 -0.19 -2.92 -11.97
N MET A 86 -0.85 -4.05 -12.17
CA MET A 86 -1.53 -4.79 -11.10
C MET A 86 -0.71 -6.02 -10.68
N VAL A 87 -0.74 -6.33 -9.40
CA VAL A 87 -0.20 -7.55 -8.83
C VAL A 87 -1.37 -8.36 -8.26
N GLY A 88 -1.86 -9.33 -9.05
CA GLY A 88 -3.11 -10.04 -8.72
C GLY A 88 -4.30 -9.09 -8.70
N ILE A 89 -4.95 -8.97 -7.53
CA ILE A 89 -6.09 -8.07 -7.32
C ILE A 89 -5.69 -6.66 -6.83
N PHE A 90 -4.38 -6.44 -6.59
CA PHE A 90 -3.85 -5.24 -5.97
C PHE A 90 -3.31 -4.27 -7.02
N THR A 91 -3.58 -2.99 -6.82
CA THR A 91 -2.89 -1.89 -7.48
C THR A 91 -1.92 -1.29 -6.48
N ARG A 92 -0.63 -1.23 -6.84
CA ARG A 92 0.42 -0.62 -6.02
C ARG A 92 0.94 0.63 -6.69
N VAL A 93 0.89 1.75 -5.97
CA VAL A 93 1.31 3.08 -6.45
C VAL A 93 2.40 3.62 -5.55
N VAL A 94 3.36 4.29 -6.14
CA VAL A 94 4.38 5.10 -5.46
C VAL A 94 4.23 6.55 -5.89
N ARG A 95 4.22 7.46 -4.93
CA ARG A 95 4.25 8.92 -5.16
C ARG A 95 5.46 9.51 -4.47
N ILE A 96 6.09 10.47 -5.11
CA ILE A 96 7.21 11.23 -4.56
C ILE A 96 6.74 12.65 -4.33
N ALA A 97 7.04 13.20 -3.15
CA ALA A 97 6.73 14.59 -2.82
C ALA A 97 7.98 15.30 -2.28
N PRO A 98 8.07 16.62 -2.42
CA PRO A 98 9.18 17.41 -1.86
C PRO A 98 9.13 17.38 -0.34
N VAL A 99 10.28 17.56 0.28
CA VAL A 99 10.43 17.78 1.70
C VAL A 99 10.81 19.23 1.92
N LEU A 100 10.04 19.94 2.75
CA LEU A 100 10.32 21.31 3.12
C LEU A 100 11.03 21.35 4.48
N ARG A 101 11.99 22.26 4.62
CA ARG A 101 12.68 22.53 5.88
C ARG A 101 12.46 23.96 6.33
N ASP A 102 12.19 24.13 7.59
CA ASP A 102 12.16 25.45 8.23
C ASP A 102 13.51 26.17 8.08
N ASP A 103 13.47 27.41 7.65
CA ASP A 103 14.68 28.16 7.30
C ASP A 103 15.60 28.44 8.49
N SER A 104 15.05 28.48 9.70
CA SER A 104 15.78 28.78 10.92
C SER A 104 16.31 27.52 11.62
N SER A 105 15.43 26.53 11.84
CA SER A 105 15.78 25.32 12.59
C SER A 105 16.33 24.18 11.71
N LYS A 106 16.14 24.26 10.38
CA LYS A 106 16.46 23.21 9.39
C LYS A 106 15.69 21.90 9.60
N ASN A 107 14.71 21.88 10.50
CA ASN A 107 13.85 20.73 10.71
C ASN A 107 12.84 20.57 9.56
N ILE A 108 12.39 19.34 9.33
CA ILE A 108 11.29 19.09 8.40
C ILE A 108 10.04 19.82 8.89
N ALA A 109 9.40 20.59 8.01
CA ALA A 109 8.26 21.44 8.32
C ALA A 109 7.23 21.42 7.19
N ALA A 110 6.03 21.91 7.46
CA ALA A 110 4.97 22.06 6.46
C ALA A 110 5.20 23.24 5.51
N SER A 111 6.12 24.15 5.83
CA SER A 111 6.50 25.32 5.03
C SER A 111 7.98 25.62 5.22
N GLY A 112 8.61 26.26 4.22
CA GLY A 112 10.03 26.59 4.25
C GLY A 112 10.68 26.34 2.90
N THR A 113 11.99 26.16 2.89
CA THR A 113 12.77 25.88 1.68
C THR A 113 12.77 24.38 1.35
N GLU A 114 12.60 24.03 0.08
CA GLU A 114 12.69 22.63 -0.38
C GLU A 114 14.11 22.09 -0.19
N ASP A 115 14.18 20.88 0.35
CA ASP A 115 15.41 20.12 0.49
C ASP A 115 15.60 19.22 -0.74
N PRO A 116 16.51 19.53 -1.67
CA PRO A 116 16.72 18.75 -2.89
C PRO A 116 17.26 17.34 -2.60
N ASP A 117 17.88 17.14 -1.44
CA ASP A 117 18.45 15.86 -1.02
C ASP A 117 17.49 15.00 -0.18
N SER A 118 16.26 15.44 -0.01
CA SER A 118 15.23 14.68 0.70
C SER A 118 13.95 14.62 -0.11
N LYS A 119 13.29 13.46 -0.14
CA LYS A 119 11.95 13.29 -0.72
C LYS A 119 11.07 12.49 0.24
N LEU A 120 9.79 12.85 0.30
CA LEU A 120 8.77 12.05 0.97
C LEU A 120 8.22 11.03 -0.02
N VAL A 121 8.35 9.76 0.31
CA VAL A 121 7.82 8.65 -0.48
C VAL A 121 6.53 8.16 0.16
N THR A 122 5.48 8.03 -0.64
CA THR A 122 4.22 7.40 -0.25
C THR A 122 4.02 6.17 -1.13
N VAL A 123 3.95 5.01 -0.52
CA VAL A 123 3.55 3.75 -1.17
C VAL A 123 2.11 3.47 -0.76
N GLU A 124 1.26 3.21 -1.74
CA GLU A 124 -0.15 2.90 -1.56
C GLU A 124 -0.48 1.58 -2.24
N VAL A 125 -1.22 0.72 -1.57
CA VAL A 125 -1.75 -0.52 -2.12
C VAL A 125 -3.26 -0.54 -1.93
N SER A 126 -3.99 -0.66 -3.02
CA SER A 126 -5.45 -0.72 -3.04
C SER A 126 -5.97 -1.98 -3.70
N TRP A 127 -7.12 -2.46 -3.24
CA TRP A 127 -7.84 -3.61 -3.79
C TRP A 127 -9.34 -3.46 -3.55
N ILE A 128 -10.15 -4.23 -4.30
CA ILE A 128 -11.60 -4.25 -4.12
C ILE A 128 -12.00 -5.47 -3.32
N GLU A 129 -12.77 -5.26 -2.26
CA GLU A 129 -13.34 -6.32 -1.43
C GLU A 129 -14.80 -6.02 -1.09
N GLY A 130 -15.69 -6.94 -1.41
CA GLY A 130 -17.13 -6.76 -1.17
C GLY A 130 -17.73 -5.53 -1.87
N GLY A 131 -17.17 -5.11 -3.02
CA GLY A 131 -17.60 -3.91 -3.74
C GLY A 131 -17.05 -2.59 -3.19
N THR A 132 -16.20 -2.64 -2.16
CA THR A 132 -15.54 -1.46 -1.57
C THR A 132 -14.05 -1.49 -1.87
N THR A 133 -13.47 -0.33 -2.24
CA THR A 133 -12.02 -0.18 -2.36
C THR A 133 -11.42 -0.03 -0.97
N LEU A 134 -10.51 -0.93 -0.63
CA LEU A 134 -9.69 -0.86 0.56
C LEU A 134 -8.29 -0.38 0.17
N THR A 135 -7.68 0.41 1.03
CA THR A 135 -6.36 1.01 0.78
C THR A 135 -5.49 0.90 2.02
N LYS A 136 -4.22 0.59 1.82
CA LYS A 136 -3.16 0.72 2.83
C LYS A 136 -2.06 1.62 2.31
N THR A 137 -1.47 2.39 3.19
CA THR A 137 -0.44 3.38 2.87
C THR A 137 0.75 3.24 3.81
N LEU A 138 1.95 3.38 3.24
CA LEU A 138 3.21 3.49 3.95
C LEU A 138 3.92 4.76 3.49
N GLN A 139 4.34 5.60 4.45
CA GLN A 139 5.10 6.82 4.16
C GLN A 139 6.46 6.79 4.86
N PHE A 140 7.49 7.25 4.16
CA PHE A 140 8.83 7.38 4.72
C PHE A 140 9.62 8.46 3.97
N TYR A 141 10.62 9.01 4.66
CA TYR A 141 11.57 9.92 4.04
C TYR A 141 12.72 9.15 3.42
N LEU A 142 13.13 9.60 2.25
CA LEU A 142 14.28 9.09 1.51
C LEU A 142 15.28 10.22 1.34
N MET A 143 16.55 9.94 1.64
CA MET A 143 17.60 10.94 1.58
C MET A 143 18.71 10.51 0.62
N ASN A 144 19.35 11.50 0.00
CA ASN A 144 20.57 11.33 -0.76
C ASN A 144 21.76 11.18 0.20
N ILE A 145 22.10 9.95 0.55
CA ILE A 145 23.21 9.67 1.50
C ILE A 145 24.59 9.83 0.88
N PHE A 146 24.68 10.08 -0.41
CA PHE A 146 25.93 10.26 -1.14
C PHE A 146 26.15 11.72 -1.57
N SER A 147 25.27 12.65 -1.17
CA SER A 147 25.51 14.07 -1.39
C SER A 147 26.74 14.49 -0.60
N GLN A 148 27.75 15.01 -1.28
CA GLN A 148 28.84 15.69 -0.61
C GLN A 148 28.33 17.04 -0.13
N PRO A 149 28.55 17.44 1.13
CA PRO A 149 28.22 18.78 1.55
C PRO A 149 29.06 19.77 0.73
N SER A 150 28.39 20.62 -0.01
CA SER A 150 28.98 21.73 -0.75
C SER A 150 29.40 22.86 0.18
#